data_e4c80bc085b1e4a0fabfdbafed6ab706
#
_entry.id   e4c80bc085b1e4a0fabfdbafed6ab706
#
_cell.length_a   1.000
_cell.length_b   1.000
_cell.length_c   1.000
_cell.angle_alpha   90.00
_cell.angle_beta   90.00
_cell.angle_gamma   90.00
#
_symmetry.space_group_name_H-M   'P 1'
#
loop_
_entity.id
_entity.type
_entity.pdbx_description
1 polymer ?
#
loop_
_entity_poly.entity_id
_entity_poly.type
_entity_poly.pdbx_seq_one_letter_code
_entity_poly.pdbx_strand_id
1 'polypeptide(L)'
;ADYIKTSTGFSKAGATFDDISLFADHVGGNVKMKAAGGISSMEDAEKFLELGADRLGTSRIVKIVKTEEENPAEGTCEMELSHGMIAQLIETATAQLAYSYSPYSGFKVGAALLAESGRIYTGCNIENSAFSPTNCAERTAFFKAVSEGERKFRAICIIGGKDISETVCTPPCGVCRQVMAEFCDPKKFKVILASGREKYRILRLEELLPFGFGSEYL
;
A
#
# COMPACT_ATOMS: atom_id res chain seq x y z
N ALA A 1 41.19 -5.93 -0.93
CA ALA A 1 40.08 -6.79 -1.36
C ALA A 1 38.80 -5.94 -1.41
N ASP A 2 38.02 -6.02 -2.47
CA ASP A 2 36.80 -5.22 -2.64
C ASP A 2 35.62 -5.79 -1.86
N TYR A 3 35.71 -7.09 -1.48
CA TYR A 3 34.67 -7.80 -0.74
C TYR A 3 35.26 -8.72 0.33
N ILE A 4 34.61 -8.75 1.50
CA ILE A 4 34.71 -9.83 2.48
C ILE A 4 33.52 -10.78 2.28
N LYS A 5 33.74 -12.10 2.42
CA LYS A 5 32.72 -13.14 2.14
C LYS A 5 32.64 -14.16 3.29
N THR A 6 31.41 -14.52 3.72
CA THR A 6 31.17 -15.44 4.82
C THR A 6 31.55 -16.89 4.51
N SER A 7 31.46 -17.34 3.26
CA SER A 7 31.75 -18.74 2.87
C SER A 7 32.31 -18.81 1.46
N THR A 8 33.27 -19.74 1.26
CA THR A 8 33.93 -20.00 -0.03
C THR A 8 33.20 -21.05 -0.88
N GLY A 9 32.03 -21.57 -0.46
CA GLY A 9 31.28 -22.59 -1.17
C GLY A 9 31.67 -24.04 -0.84
N PHE A 10 32.73 -24.25 -0.07
CA PHE A 10 33.20 -25.58 0.37
C PHE A 10 32.98 -25.82 1.86
N SER A 11 32.44 -24.83 2.61
CA SER A 11 32.14 -25.00 4.02
C SER A 11 30.79 -25.67 4.24
N LYS A 12 30.66 -26.45 5.33
CA LYS A 12 29.41 -27.14 5.69
C LYS A 12 28.33 -26.19 6.23
N ALA A 13 28.69 -24.95 6.57
CA ALA A 13 27.76 -23.92 7.05
C ALA A 13 27.70 -22.76 6.05
N GLY A 14 26.48 -22.25 5.79
CA GLY A 14 26.27 -21.01 5.03
C GLY A 14 26.48 -19.76 5.88
N ALA A 15 26.15 -18.59 5.31
CA ALA A 15 26.12 -17.33 6.03
C ALA A 15 25.11 -17.37 7.19
N THR A 16 25.50 -16.79 8.33
CA THR A 16 24.60 -16.54 9.46
C THR A 16 24.40 -15.04 9.62
N PHE A 17 23.31 -14.64 10.27
CA PHE A 17 23.05 -13.22 10.57
C PHE A 17 24.13 -12.64 11.49
N ASP A 18 24.61 -13.45 12.43
CA ASP A 18 25.69 -13.06 13.36
C ASP A 18 27.01 -12.79 12.63
N ASP A 19 27.34 -13.56 11.58
CA ASP A 19 28.55 -13.35 10.76
C ASP A 19 28.50 -11.99 10.05
N ILE A 20 27.35 -11.62 9.49
CA ILE A 20 27.20 -10.35 8.78
C ILE A 20 27.19 -9.18 9.77
N SER A 21 26.51 -9.30 10.91
CA SER A 21 26.57 -8.30 11.97
C SER A 21 28.00 -8.08 12.47
N LEU A 22 28.74 -9.16 12.68
CA LEU A 22 30.16 -9.09 13.08
C LEU A 22 31.01 -8.38 12.01
N PHE A 23 30.75 -8.65 10.73
CA PHE A 23 31.47 -7.97 9.66
C PHE A 23 31.11 -6.48 9.62
N ALA A 24 29.84 -6.11 9.79
CA ALA A 24 29.39 -4.73 9.81
C ALA A 24 30.08 -3.92 10.93
N ASP A 25 30.30 -4.53 12.09
CA ASP A 25 30.93 -3.90 13.24
C ASP A 25 32.45 -3.72 13.06
N HIS A 26 33.13 -4.57 12.27
CA HIS A 26 34.61 -4.64 12.23
C HIS A 26 35.20 -4.28 10.86
N VAL A 27 34.42 -4.28 9.79
CA VAL A 27 34.88 -3.96 8.44
C VAL A 27 34.61 -2.48 8.14
N GLY A 28 35.65 -1.67 8.03
CA GLY A 28 35.51 -0.24 7.69
C GLY A 28 34.86 -0.03 6.32
N GLY A 29 34.16 1.09 6.15
CA GLY A 29 33.27 1.42 5.03
C GLY A 29 33.86 1.37 3.60
N ASN A 30 35.09 0.93 3.43
CA ASN A 30 35.76 0.76 2.13
C ASN A 30 35.72 -0.69 1.59
N VAL A 31 35.22 -1.64 2.35
CA VAL A 31 35.15 -3.07 1.96
C VAL A 31 33.70 -3.54 2.00
N LYS A 32 33.24 -4.04 0.87
CA LYS A 32 31.87 -4.54 0.71
C LYS A 32 31.70 -5.94 1.29
N MET A 33 30.50 -6.26 1.76
CA MET A 33 30.20 -7.54 2.39
C MET A 33 29.37 -8.44 1.48
N LYS A 34 29.73 -9.72 1.40
CA LYS A 34 28.99 -10.73 0.65
C LYS A 34 28.54 -11.87 1.56
N ALA A 35 27.23 -11.98 1.79
CA ALA A 35 26.62 -13.15 2.40
C ALA A 35 26.48 -14.27 1.36
N ALA A 36 27.02 -15.46 1.63
CA ALA A 36 27.01 -16.57 0.68
C ALA A 36 26.71 -17.92 1.34
N GLY A 37 25.74 -18.65 0.76
CA GLY A 37 25.25 -19.93 1.26
C GLY A 37 24.24 -19.75 2.41
N GLY A 38 23.37 -20.74 2.61
CA GLY A 38 22.40 -20.72 3.72
C GLY A 38 21.17 -19.84 3.52
N ILE A 39 21.12 -19.02 2.47
CA ILE A 39 20.00 -18.11 2.17
C ILE A 39 18.92 -18.90 1.43
N SER A 40 17.80 -19.17 2.10
CA SER A 40 16.79 -20.11 1.63
C SER A 40 15.43 -19.47 1.31
N SER A 41 15.15 -18.29 1.82
CA SER A 41 13.90 -17.51 1.62
C SER A 41 14.18 -16.06 1.23
N MET A 42 13.17 -15.36 0.73
CA MET A 42 13.25 -13.92 0.47
C MET A 42 13.42 -13.13 1.76
N GLU A 43 12.78 -13.57 2.84
CA GLU A 43 12.91 -12.96 4.18
C GLU A 43 14.35 -13.02 4.70
N ASP A 44 15.04 -14.17 4.52
CA ASP A 44 16.46 -14.28 4.84
C ASP A 44 17.31 -13.31 4.01
N ALA A 45 16.98 -13.19 2.72
CA ALA A 45 17.69 -12.30 1.79
C ALA A 45 17.57 -10.83 2.22
N GLU A 46 16.36 -10.37 2.53
CA GLU A 46 16.08 -9.02 3.00
C GLU A 46 16.83 -8.72 4.30
N LYS A 47 16.77 -9.64 5.26
CA LYS A 47 17.45 -9.48 6.54
C LYS A 47 18.98 -9.40 6.42
N PHE A 48 19.59 -10.14 5.50
CA PHE A 48 21.03 -10.01 5.22
C PHE A 48 21.39 -8.65 4.62
N LEU A 49 20.52 -8.08 3.77
CA LEU A 49 20.70 -6.74 3.20
C LEU A 49 20.53 -5.66 4.28
N GLU A 50 19.54 -5.79 5.17
CA GLU A 50 19.32 -4.88 6.29
C GLU A 50 20.51 -4.85 7.26
N LEU A 51 21.17 -6.01 7.45
CA LEU A 51 22.39 -6.13 8.27
C LEU A 51 23.65 -5.61 7.57
N GLY A 52 23.54 -5.07 6.35
CA GLY A 52 24.61 -4.38 5.64
C GLY A 52 25.33 -5.23 4.59
N ALA A 53 24.79 -6.40 4.19
CA ALA A 53 25.37 -7.14 3.07
C ALA A 53 25.12 -6.42 1.75
N ASP A 54 26.18 -6.12 0.99
CA ASP A 54 26.09 -5.50 -0.35
C ASP A 54 25.75 -6.52 -1.43
N ARG A 55 25.98 -7.81 -1.19
CA ARG A 55 25.74 -8.90 -2.13
C ARG A 55 25.30 -10.19 -1.45
N LEU A 56 24.38 -10.89 -2.11
CA LEU A 56 23.94 -12.22 -1.72
C LEU A 56 24.45 -13.26 -2.71
N GLY A 57 24.99 -14.38 -2.19
CA GLY A 57 25.42 -15.54 -2.98
C GLY A 57 24.49 -16.72 -2.74
N THR A 58 23.40 -16.82 -3.48
CA THR A 58 22.37 -17.85 -3.33
C THR A 58 21.88 -18.35 -4.68
N SER A 59 21.88 -19.67 -4.87
CA SER A 59 21.31 -20.32 -6.05
C SER A 59 19.80 -20.56 -5.90
N ARG A 60 19.28 -20.59 -4.66
CA ARG A 60 17.85 -20.81 -4.40
C ARG A 60 17.03 -19.58 -4.71
N ILE A 61 17.45 -18.42 -4.24
CA ILE A 61 16.75 -17.15 -4.55
C ILE A 61 16.76 -16.87 -6.06
N VAL A 62 17.91 -17.13 -6.74
CA VAL A 62 17.97 -16.99 -8.22
C VAL A 62 16.96 -17.93 -8.92
N LYS A 63 16.72 -19.14 -8.39
CA LYS A 63 15.68 -20.03 -8.93
C LYS A 63 14.28 -19.50 -8.68
N ILE A 64 14.00 -18.99 -7.47
CA ILE A 64 12.70 -18.39 -7.12
C ILE A 64 12.40 -17.22 -8.08
N VAL A 65 13.33 -16.25 -8.19
CA VAL A 65 13.18 -15.09 -9.08
C VAL A 65 13.04 -15.51 -10.55
N LYS A 66 13.82 -16.48 -11.05
CA LYS A 66 13.69 -16.97 -12.42
C LYS A 66 12.39 -17.75 -12.67
N THR A 67 11.91 -18.49 -11.69
CA THR A 67 10.62 -19.18 -11.80
C THR A 67 9.46 -18.19 -11.85
N GLU A 68 9.58 -17.05 -11.18
CA GLU A 68 8.65 -15.93 -11.26
C GLU A 68 8.75 -15.19 -12.61
N GLU A 69 9.93 -15.13 -13.23
CA GLU A 69 10.13 -14.53 -14.56
C GLU A 69 9.72 -15.49 -15.72
N GLU A 70 9.91 -16.80 -15.59
CA GLU A 70 9.65 -17.83 -16.62
C GLU A 70 8.21 -18.39 -16.60
N ASN A 71 7.51 -18.28 -15.49
CA ASN A 71 6.08 -18.47 -15.36
C ASN A 71 5.49 -17.18 -14.78
N PRO A 72 5.07 -16.22 -15.60
CA PRO A 72 4.03 -15.33 -15.18
C PRO A 72 2.79 -16.24 -15.05
N ALA A 73 2.70 -16.93 -13.92
CA ALA A 73 1.44 -17.48 -13.50
C ALA A 73 0.43 -16.35 -13.68
N GLU A 74 -0.73 -16.63 -14.23
CA GLU A 74 -1.94 -15.83 -14.15
C GLU A 74 -2.39 -15.72 -12.67
N GLY A 75 -1.46 -15.40 -11.81
CA GLY A 75 -1.58 -14.88 -10.48
C GLY A 75 -1.26 -13.40 -10.63
N THR A 76 -2.30 -12.57 -10.74
CA THR A 76 -2.21 -11.15 -10.49
C THR A 76 -1.26 -10.95 -9.32
N CYS A 77 -0.09 -10.37 -9.58
CA CYS A 77 0.74 -9.80 -8.54
C CYS A 77 -0.16 -8.76 -7.85
N GLU A 78 -0.80 -9.15 -6.76
CA GLU A 78 -1.38 -8.19 -5.84
C GLU A 78 -0.18 -7.41 -5.31
N MET A 79 0.16 -6.31 -5.98
CA MET A 79 1.14 -5.39 -5.44
C MET A 79 0.57 -4.89 -4.12
N GLU A 80 1.00 -5.52 -3.04
CA GLU A 80 0.66 -5.06 -1.70
C GLU A 80 1.03 -3.58 -1.59
N LEU A 81 0.16 -2.81 -0.96
CA LEU A 81 0.43 -1.41 -0.71
C LEU A 81 1.60 -1.34 0.26
N SER A 82 2.72 -0.77 -0.17
CA SER A 82 3.85 -0.55 0.74
C SER A 82 3.44 0.38 1.88
N HIS A 83 4.07 0.24 3.04
CA HIS A 83 3.86 1.14 4.18
C HIS A 83 4.04 2.61 3.80
N GLY A 84 5.03 2.91 2.94
CA GLY A 84 5.25 4.28 2.42
C GLY A 84 4.05 4.80 1.61
N MET A 85 3.46 3.97 0.76
CA MET A 85 2.26 4.35 -0.01
C MET A 85 1.04 4.56 0.89
N ILE A 86 0.85 3.70 1.90
CA ILE A 86 -0.24 3.86 2.87
C ILE A 86 -0.08 5.17 3.63
N ALA A 87 1.12 5.47 4.12
CA ALA A 87 1.41 6.73 4.82
C ALA A 87 1.13 7.95 3.92
N GLN A 88 1.56 7.90 2.65
CA GLN A 88 1.29 8.95 1.67
C GLN A 88 -0.21 9.15 1.42
N LEU A 89 -0.99 8.07 1.28
CA LEU A 89 -2.43 8.14 1.10
C LEU A 89 -3.12 8.75 2.33
N ILE A 90 -2.70 8.39 3.54
CA ILE A 90 -3.24 8.97 4.79
C ILE A 90 -2.92 10.46 4.87
N GLU A 91 -1.69 10.88 4.61
CA GLU A 91 -1.30 12.29 4.61
C GLU A 91 -2.10 13.09 3.57
N THR A 92 -2.22 12.53 2.36
CA THR A 92 -2.96 13.16 1.26
C THR A 92 -4.45 13.29 1.60
N ALA A 93 -5.08 12.26 2.15
CA ALA A 93 -6.48 12.29 2.58
C ALA A 93 -6.67 13.29 3.74
N THR A 94 -5.75 13.32 4.71
CA THR A 94 -5.80 14.27 5.84
C THR A 94 -5.75 15.72 5.37
N ALA A 95 -4.89 16.03 4.39
CA ALA A 95 -4.82 17.37 3.80
C ALA A 95 -6.15 17.83 3.20
N GLN A 96 -6.99 16.89 2.73
CA GLN A 96 -8.29 17.23 2.13
C GLN A 96 -9.33 17.68 3.16
N LEU A 97 -9.14 17.42 4.44
CA LEU A 97 -10.04 17.92 5.51
C LEU A 97 -10.12 19.44 5.52
N ALA A 98 -9.04 20.13 5.12
CA ALA A 98 -9.01 21.59 5.04
C ALA A 98 -9.95 22.17 3.97
N TYR A 99 -10.26 21.38 2.96
CA TYR A 99 -11.11 21.79 1.81
C TYR A 99 -12.56 21.32 1.97
N SER A 100 -12.88 20.57 3.02
CA SER A 100 -14.25 20.10 3.27
C SER A 100 -15.22 21.28 3.42
N TYR A 101 -16.31 21.22 2.67
CA TYR A 101 -17.44 22.14 2.84
C TYR A 101 -18.56 21.43 3.60
N SER A 102 -18.56 21.60 4.92
CA SER A 102 -19.48 20.89 5.82
C SER A 102 -20.18 21.84 6.83
N PRO A 103 -20.94 22.87 6.32
CA PRO A 103 -21.53 23.88 7.18
C PRO A 103 -22.69 23.37 8.03
N TYR A 104 -23.29 22.22 7.69
CA TYR A 104 -24.47 21.69 8.39
C TYR A 104 -24.08 20.67 9.45
N SER A 105 -23.23 19.69 9.10
CA SER A 105 -22.81 18.64 10.05
C SER A 105 -21.60 19.04 10.89
N GLY A 106 -20.76 19.92 10.40
CA GLY A 106 -19.44 20.21 10.94
C GLY A 106 -18.48 19.02 10.82
N PHE A 107 -18.89 17.92 10.12
CA PHE A 107 -18.08 16.72 9.99
C PHE A 107 -17.32 16.73 8.67
N LYS A 108 -16.01 16.83 8.75
CA LYS A 108 -15.09 16.89 7.61
C LYS A 108 -14.64 15.50 7.20
N VAL A 109 -14.61 15.24 5.89
CA VAL A 109 -14.09 13.98 5.35
C VAL A 109 -13.13 14.28 4.21
N GLY A 110 -11.97 13.63 4.23
CA GLY A 110 -11.00 13.65 3.16
C GLY A 110 -10.79 12.25 2.58
N ALA A 111 -10.53 12.19 1.28
CA ALA A 111 -10.23 10.95 0.57
C ALA A 111 -9.03 11.10 -0.37
N ALA A 112 -8.24 10.03 -0.48
CA ALA A 112 -7.15 9.90 -1.44
C ALA A 112 -7.31 8.56 -2.19
N LEU A 113 -7.59 8.63 -3.49
CA LEU A 113 -7.84 7.49 -4.37
C LEU A 113 -6.60 7.22 -5.21
N LEU A 114 -6.03 6.02 -5.09
CA LEU A 114 -4.86 5.55 -5.83
C LEU A 114 -5.29 4.81 -7.10
N ALA A 115 -4.92 5.34 -8.25
CA ALA A 115 -5.08 4.68 -9.55
C ALA A 115 -3.99 3.61 -9.80
N GLU A 116 -4.24 2.68 -10.72
CA GLU A 116 -3.22 1.73 -11.19
C GLU A 116 -2.02 2.42 -11.83
N SER A 117 -2.23 3.58 -12.45
CA SER A 117 -1.17 4.44 -12.99
C SER A 117 -0.19 4.99 -11.92
N GLY A 118 -0.50 4.81 -10.63
CA GLY A 118 0.25 5.40 -9.52
C GLY A 118 -0.18 6.83 -9.18
N ARG A 119 -1.08 7.43 -9.95
CA ARG A 119 -1.60 8.77 -9.69
C ARG A 119 -2.59 8.75 -8.52
N ILE A 120 -2.55 9.79 -7.69
CA ILE A 120 -3.46 9.94 -6.55
C ILE A 120 -4.45 11.07 -6.85
N TYR A 121 -5.73 10.73 -6.73
CA TYR A 121 -6.84 11.67 -6.86
C TYR A 121 -7.44 11.96 -5.49
N THR A 122 -7.72 13.24 -5.23
CA THR A 122 -8.17 13.68 -3.92
C THR A 122 -9.61 14.14 -3.95
N GLY A 123 -10.28 14.01 -2.81
CA GLY A 123 -11.64 14.51 -2.62
C GLY A 123 -11.92 14.92 -1.18
N CYS A 124 -12.87 15.81 -1.00
CA CYS A 124 -13.45 16.14 0.29
C CYS A 124 -14.97 16.07 0.20
N ASN A 125 -15.66 16.00 1.34
CA ASN A 125 -17.12 16.10 1.33
C ASN A 125 -17.58 17.54 1.07
N ILE A 126 -18.67 17.66 0.32
CA ILE A 126 -19.27 18.93 -0.09
C ILE A 126 -20.76 18.84 0.21
N GLU A 127 -21.19 19.51 1.27
CA GLU A 127 -22.60 19.53 1.69
C GLU A 127 -23.43 20.50 0.88
N ASN A 128 -24.72 20.27 0.86
CA ASN A 128 -25.70 21.13 0.21
C ASN A 128 -26.94 21.25 1.08
N SER A 129 -27.55 22.44 1.10
CA SER A 129 -28.78 22.71 1.86
C SER A 129 -29.96 21.82 1.46
N ALA A 130 -29.99 21.35 0.22
CA ALA A 130 -30.99 20.40 -0.27
C ALA A 130 -30.71 18.94 0.12
N PHE A 131 -29.62 18.65 0.84
CA PHE A 131 -29.11 17.34 1.24
C PHE A 131 -28.82 16.37 0.09
N SER A 132 -29.78 16.11 -0.80
CA SER A 132 -29.63 15.17 -1.91
C SER A 132 -28.39 15.42 -2.81
N PRO A 133 -28.02 16.67 -3.17
CA PRO A 133 -26.82 16.97 -3.91
C PRO A 133 -25.52 16.85 -3.10
N THR A 134 -25.59 16.63 -1.78
CA THR A 134 -24.41 16.42 -0.94
C THR A 134 -23.54 15.31 -1.50
N ASN A 135 -22.24 15.61 -1.67
CA ASN A 135 -21.29 14.65 -2.21
C ASN A 135 -20.24 14.25 -1.16
N CYS A 136 -20.02 12.94 -1.02
CA CYS A 136 -19.01 12.43 -0.11
C CYS A 136 -17.60 12.59 -0.70
N ALA A 137 -16.57 12.63 0.14
CA ALA A 137 -15.18 12.76 -0.26
C ALA A 137 -14.74 11.68 -1.26
N GLU A 138 -15.18 10.45 -1.05
CA GLU A 138 -14.87 9.30 -1.91
C GLU A 138 -15.41 9.51 -3.32
N ARG A 139 -16.67 9.94 -3.44
CA ARG A 139 -17.29 10.22 -4.75
C ARG A 139 -16.64 11.41 -5.44
N THR A 140 -16.24 12.43 -4.69
CA THR A 140 -15.48 13.56 -5.24
C THR A 140 -14.16 13.08 -5.84
N ALA A 141 -13.43 12.21 -5.18
CA ALA A 141 -12.17 11.63 -5.68
C ALA A 141 -12.41 10.76 -6.93
N PHE A 142 -13.39 9.84 -6.88
CA PHE A 142 -13.74 8.99 -8.02
C PHE A 142 -14.18 9.78 -9.24
N PHE A 143 -15.11 10.71 -9.08
CA PHE A 143 -15.64 11.48 -10.21
C PHE A 143 -14.58 12.40 -10.85
N LYS A 144 -13.68 12.96 -10.04
CA LYS A 144 -12.50 13.66 -10.55
C LYS A 144 -11.63 12.72 -11.40
N ALA A 145 -11.26 11.57 -10.87
CA ALA A 145 -10.43 10.60 -11.57
C ALA A 145 -11.08 10.12 -12.87
N VAL A 146 -12.35 9.75 -12.79
CA VAL A 146 -13.12 9.26 -13.94
C VAL A 146 -13.29 10.34 -15.01
N SER A 147 -13.50 11.61 -14.63
CA SER A 147 -13.60 12.73 -15.57
C SER A 147 -12.28 13.07 -16.26
N GLU A 148 -11.15 12.70 -15.66
CA GLU A 148 -9.82 12.81 -16.24
C GLU A 148 -9.37 11.55 -17.04
N GLY A 149 -10.27 10.59 -17.23
CA GLY A 149 -10.03 9.39 -18.04
C GLY A 149 -9.54 8.17 -17.28
N GLU A 150 -9.29 8.27 -15.98
CA GLU A 150 -8.86 7.13 -15.17
C GLU A 150 -10.03 6.17 -14.88
N ARG A 151 -9.77 4.86 -14.99
CA ARG A 151 -10.82 3.83 -14.82
C ARG A 151 -10.39 2.65 -13.95
N LYS A 152 -9.12 2.59 -13.56
CA LYS A 152 -8.56 1.47 -12.83
C LYS A 152 -7.93 1.95 -11.53
N PHE A 153 -8.37 1.37 -10.42
CA PHE A 153 -8.00 1.84 -9.09
C PHE A 153 -7.54 0.68 -8.22
N ARG A 154 -6.59 0.96 -7.33
CA ARG A 154 -5.98 0.01 -6.41
C ARG A 154 -6.50 0.14 -5.00
N ALA A 155 -6.63 1.37 -4.51
CA ALA A 155 -7.01 1.65 -3.14
C ALA A 155 -7.60 3.04 -2.97
N ILE A 156 -8.36 3.23 -1.88
CA ILE A 156 -8.77 4.54 -1.39
C ILE A 156 -8.47 4.65 0.10
N CYS A 157 -7.93 5.78 0.54
CA CYS A 157 -7.85 6.13 1.94
C CYS A 157 -8.94 7.14 2.29
N ILE A 158 -9.61 6.92 3.42
CA ILE A 158 -10.69 7.78 3.93
C ILE A 158 -10.36 8.14 5.38
N ILE A 159 -10.45 9.41 5.70
CA ILE A 159 -10.29 9.95 7.05
C ILE A 159 -11.36 11.01 7.31
N GLY A 160 -11.90 11.08 8.51
CA GLY A 160 -12.90 12.09 8.85
C GLY A 160 -12.89 12.45 10.31
N GLY A 161 -13.52 13.58 10.65
CA GLY A 161 -13.65 14.08 12.01
C GLY A 161 -14.27 15.46 12.08
N LYS A 162 -14.62 15.91 13.25
CA LYS A 162 -15.07 17.29 13.47
C LYS A 162 -13.92 18.29 13.43
N ASP A 163 -12.74 17.82 13.83
CA ASP A 163 -11.48 18.58 13.78
C ASP A 163 -10.37 17.71 13.21
N ILE A 164 -9.34 18.34 12.63
CA ILE A 164 -8.14 17.64 12.11
C ILE A 164 -7.38 16.93 13.24
N SER A 165 -7.44 17.45 14.45
CA SER A 165 -6.82 16.87 15.66
C SER A 165 -7.62 15.69 16.24
N GLU A 166 -8.91 15.56 15.90
CA GLU A 166 -9.83 14.56 16.42
C GLU A 166 -10.43 13.70 15.30
N THR A 167 -9.56 13.11 14.49
CA THR A 167 -10.00 12.25 13.39
C THR A 167 -10.42 10.86 13.89
N VAL A 168 -11.42 10.30 13.25
CA VAL A 168 -11.98 8.99 13.56
C VAL A 168 -12.00 8.09 12.32
N CYS A 169 -11.99 6.79 12.55
CA CYS A 169 -12.17 5.80 11.50
C CYS A 169 -13.56 5.97 10.87
N THR A 170 -13.59 6.50 9.65
CA THR A 170 -14.83 6.88 8.95
C THR A 170 -15.08 5.92 7.79
N PRO A 171 -16.04 4.98 7.91
CA PRO A 171 -16.35 4.06 6.81
C PRO A 171 -17.15 4.77 5.71
N PRO A 172 -16.98 4.35 4.43
CA PRO A 172 -17.74 4.88 3.31
C PRO A 172 -19.23 4.55 3.44
N CYS A 173 -20.09 5.49 3.08
CA CYS A 173 -21.55 5.25 3.06
C CYS A 173 -21.93 4.25 1.95
N GLY A 174 -23.17 3.74 1.98
CA GLY A 174 -23.65 2.76 1.00
C GLY A 174 -23.54 3.22 -0.45
N VAL A 175 -23.84 4.50 -0.71
CA VAL A 175 -23.72 5.08 -2.07
C VAL A 175 -22.26 5.09 -2.53
N CYS A 176 -21.32 5.43 -1.64
CA CYS A 176 -19.90 5.41 -1.98
C CYS A 176 -19.38 4.01 -2.28
N ARG A 177 -19.82 3.02 -1.50
CA ARG A 177 -19.46 1.60 -1.74
C ARG A 177 -19.98 1.12 -3.09
N GLN A 178 -21.19 1.52 -3.47
CA GLN A 178 -21.77 1.21 -4.78
C GLN A 178 -20.99 1.86 -5.92
N VAL A 179 -20.55 3.13 -5.77
CA VAL A 179 -19.69 3.79 -6.76
C VAL A 179 -18.33 3.11 -6.88
N MET A 180 -17.76 2.66 -5.77
CA MET A 180 -16.52 1.87 -5.78
C MET A 180 -16.71 0.55 -6.55
N ALA A 181 -17.82 -0.16 -6.35
CA ALA A 181 -18.10 -1.42 -7.02
C ALA A 181 -18.26 -1.29 -8.55
N GLU A 182 -18.64 -0.11 -9.05
CA GLU A 182 -18.73 0.14 -10.49
C GLU A 182 -17.35 0.13 -11.18
N PHE A 183 -16.31 0.63 -10.50
CA PHE A 183 -14.99 0.85 -11.10
C PHE A 183 -13.91 -0.10 -10.58
N CYS A 184 -14.20 -0.90 -9.55
CA CYS A 184 -13.20 -1.68 -8.84
C CYS A 184 -13.61 -3.14 -8.68
N ASP A 185 -12.67 -4.06 -8.81
CA ASP A 185 -12.87 -5.46 -8.40
C ASP A 185 -13.03 -5.51 -6.86
N PRO A 186 -14.20 -5.92 -6.32
CA PRO A 186 -14.43 -5.94 -4.87
C PRO A 186 -13.46 -6.79 -4.08
N LYS A 187 -12.87 -7.82 -4.69
CA LYS A 187 -11.91 -8.74 -4.06
C LYS A 187 -10.51 -8.16 -3.94
N LYS A 188 -10.17 -7.20 -4.83
CA LYS A 188 -8.82 -6.63 -4.93
C LYS A 188 -8.72 -5.22 -4.37
N PHE A 189 -9.77 -4.42 -4.54
CA PHE A 189 -9.76 -3.01 -4.16
C PHE A 189 -9.69 -2.84 -2.65
N LYS A 190 -8.68 -2.08 -2.18
CA LYS A 190 -8.42 -1.86 -0.76
C LYS A 190 -8.99 -0.53 -0.29
N VAL A 191 -9.74 -0.57 0.81
CA VAL A 191 -10.29 0.60 1.50
C VAL A 191 -9.55 0.80 2.81
N ILE A 192 -8.80 1.88 2.92
CA ILE A 192 -8.03 2.25 4.10
C ILE A 192 -8.86 3.22 4.91
N LEU A 193 -9.29 2.80 6.09
CA LEU A 193 -10.02 3.61 7.04
C LEU A 193 -9.05 4.13 8.10
N ALA A 194 -8.68 5.40 8.01
CA ALA A 194 -7.68 6.00 8.88
C ALA A 194 -8.32 6.88 9.96
N SER A 195 -7.67 6.91 11.12
CA SER A 195 -7.91 7.87 12.20
C SER A 195 -6.61 8.50 12.70
N GLY A 196 -5.57 8.51 11.86
CA GLY A 196 -4.23 9.00 12.11
C GLY A 196 -3.21 8.20 11.31
N ARG A 197 -1.96 8.67 11.29
CA ARG A 197 -0.89 8.08 10.47
C ARG A 197 -0.63 6.61 10.80
N GLU A 198 -0.72 6.23 12.07
CA GLU A 198 -0.43 4.88 12.57
C GLU A 198 -1.69 4.13 13.01
N LYS A 199 -2.87 4.77 12.89
CA LYS A 199 -4.14 4.18 13.29
C LYS A 199 -5.03 4.04 12.08
N TYR A 200 -5.00 2.88 11.43
CA TYR A 200 -5.83 2.59 10.26
C TYR A 200 -6.21 1.11 10.20
N ARG A 201 -7.22 0.82 9.41
CA ARG A 201 -7.62 -0.54 9.01
C ARG A 201 -7.64 -0.60 7.49
N ILE A 202 -7.23 -1.73 6.93
CA ILE A 202 -7.34 -2.02 5.51
C ILE A 202 -8.38 -3.13 5.35
N LEU A 203 -9.38 -2.87 4.54
CA LEU A 203 -10.46 -3.80 4.21
C LEU A 203 -10.57 -3.91 2.69
N ARG A 204 -11.03 -5.06 2.19
CA ARG A 204 -11.42 -5.19 0.80
C ARG A 204 -12.84 -4.65 0.63
N LEU A 205 -13.17 -4.20 -0.57
CA LEU A 205 -14.51 -3.67 -0.84
C LEU A 205 -15.60 -4.74 -0.62
N GLU A 206 -15.33 -6.02 -0.92
CA GLU A 206 -16.27 -7.13 -0.65
C GLU A 206 -16.66 -7.26 0.82
N GLU A 207 -15.75 -6.92 1.75
CA GLU A 207 -16.02 -6.94 3.18
C GLU A 207 -16.96 -5.80 3.61
N LEU A 208 -16.97 -4.70 2.84
CA LEU A 208 -17.81 -3.52 3.10
C LEU A 208 -19.13 -3.53 2.32
N LEU A 209 -19.21 -4.28 1.22
CA LEU A 209 -20.39 -4.39 0.37
C LEU A 209 -20.68 -5.87 0.06
N PRO A 210 -21.01 -6.69 1.08
CA PRO A 210 -21.40 -8.08 0.84
C PRO A 210 -22.67 -8.13 -0.01
N PHE A 211 -22.71 -9.05 -0.99
CA PHE A 211 -23.81 -9.18 -1.96
C PHE A 211 -24.11 -7.89 -2.72
N GLY A 212 -23.05 -7.11 -3.06
CA GLY A 212 -23.18 -5.90 -3.85
C GLY A 212 -23.76 -6.19 -5.23
N PHE A 213 -24.57 -5.29 -5.75
CA PHE A 213 -25.05 -5.35 -7.14
C PHE A 213 -23.98 -4.75 -8.05
N GLY A 214 -23.61 -5.45 -9.12
CA GLY A 214 -22.59 -5.03 -10.07
C GLY A 214 -22.98 -5.29 -11.52
N SER A 215 -22.10 -4.90 -12.44
CA SER A 215 -22.31 -5.03 -13.89
C SER A 215 -22.44 -6.49 -14.36
N GLU A 216 -22.04 -7.45 -13.57
CA GLU A 216 -22.19 -8.88 -13.83
C GLU A 216 -23.67 -9.35 -13.86
N TYR A 217 -24.60 -8.53 -13.40
CA TYR A 217 -26.04 -8.79 -13.43
C TYR A 217 -26.75 -8.12 -14.61
N LEU A 218 -26.04 -7.35 -15.43
CA LEU A 218 -26.56 -6.61 -16.59
C LEU A 218 -25.99 -7.16 -17.90
#